data_3e694174fce931af8760ab0b39845ea5
#
_entry.id   3e694174fce931af8760ab0b39845ea5
#
_cell.length_a   1.000
_cell.length_b   1.000
_cell.length_c   1.000
_cell.angle_alpha   90.00
_cell.angle_beta   90.00
_cell.angle_gamma   90.00
#
_symmetry.space_group_name_H-M   'P 1'
#
loop_
_entity.id
_entity.type
_entity.pdbx_description
1 polymer ?
#
loop_
_entity_poly.entity_id
_entity_poly.type
_entity_poly.pdbx_seq_one_letter_code
_entity_poly.pdbx_strand_id
1 'polypeptide(L)'
;MTNFITIVKNILEEQGKRVDDLFYSGIISKDTFYKYKKRNPSLNTLMKIANYLKVSIDYMYELDDENNFIPYSYNQSDFYGKLSNLISSAGISNRQFCKDLHYAKDNVLRYKNGIEPSIRTLFEIASYFNCSVDDLLIREK
;
A
#
# COMPACT_ATOMS: atom_id res chain seq x y z
N MET A 1 13.95 -7.11 -0.61
CA MET A 1 12.82 -6.45 -1.29
C MET A 1 13.35 -5.43 -2.28
N THR A 2 12.80 -5.40 -3.47
CA THR A 2 13.21 -4.46 -4.51
C THR A 2 12.87 -3.03 -4.08
N ASN A 3 13.79 -2.11 -4.37
CA ASN A 3 13.63 -0.70 -4.03
C ASN A 3 12.44 -0.10 -4.79
N PHE A 4 11.68 0.79 -4.14
CA PHE A 4 10.50 1.41 -4.73
C PHE A 4 10.82 2.12 -6.06
N ILE A 5 11.95 2.83 -6.12
CA ILE A 5 12.37 3.52 -7.35
C ILE A 5 12.51 2.52 -8.50
N THR A 6 13.15 1.40 -8.26
CA THR A 6 13.33 0.35 -9.27
C THR A 6 11.98 -0.21 -9.72
N ILE A 7 11.07 -0.45 -8.79
CA ILE A 7 9.72 -0.94 -9.09
C ILE A 7 9.01 0.02 -10.04
N VAL A 8 9.01 1.32 -9.73
CA VAL A 8 8.33 2.33 -10.55
C VAL A 8 8.98 2.44 -11.93
N LYS A 9 10.30 2.45 -11.99
CA LYS A 9 11.03 2.53 -13.28
C LYS A 9 10.73 1.33 -14.17
N ASN A 10 10.65 0.14 -13.59
CA ASN A 10 10.32 -1.07 -14.36
C ASN A 10 8.90 -0.99 -14.92
N ILE A 11 7.93 -0.52 -14.16
CA ILE A 11 6.56 -0.34 -14.63
C ILE A 11 6.51 0.70 -15.75
N LEU A 12 7.19 1.83 -15.59
CA LEU A 12 7.25 2.85 -16.61
C LEU A 12 7.84 2.31 -17.91
N GLU A 13 8.92 1.53 -17.82
CA GLU A 13 9.55 0.91 -18.97
C GLU A 13 8.59 -0.05 -19.70
N GLU A 14 7.85 -0.88 -18.95
CA GLU A 14 6.83 -1.75 -19.53
C GLU A 14 5.78 -0.97 -20.31
N GLN A 15 5.49 0.25 -19.89
CA GLN A 15 4.47 1.12 -20.52
C GLN A 15 5.05 2.01 -21.62
N GLY A 16 6.34 1.90 -21.90
CA GLY A 16 7.01 2.76 -22.88
C GLY A 16 7.11 4.22 -22.43
N LYS A 17 7.11 4.45 -21.12
CA LYS A 17 7.19 5.78 -20.52
C LYS A 17 8.55 6.00 -19.87
N ARG A 18 8.90 7.28 -19.69
CA ARG A 18 10.14 7.69 -19.03
C ARG A 18 9.81 8.17 -17.60
N VAL A 19 10.81 8.09 -16.71
CA VAL A 19 10.65 8.59 -15.34
C VAL A 19 10.33 10.10 -15.33
N ASP A 20 10.83 10.85 -16.32
CA ASP A 20 10.54 12.28 -16.43
C ASP A 20 9.03 12.54 -16.63
N ASP A 21 8.33 11.64 -17.31
CA ASP A 21 6.87 11.77 -17.50
C ASP A 21 6.15 11.80 -16.15
N LEU A 22 6.62 11.02 -15.19
CA LEU A 22 6.08 11.01 -13.84
C LEU A 22 6.27 12.37 -13.16
N PHE A 23 7.43 13.00 -13.32
CA PHE A 23 7.71 14.32 -12.74
C PHE A 23 6.88 15.41 -13.41
N TYR A 24 6.72 15.36 -14.72
CA TYR A 24 5.91 16.32 -15.47
C TYR A 24 4.42 16.22 -15.12
N SER A 25 3.95 15.06 -14.66
CA SER A 25 2.55 14.89 -14.24
C SER A 25 2.19 15.71 -13.01
N GLY A 26 3.19 16.13 -12.23
CA GLY A 26 2.96 16.87 -10.98
C GLY A 26 2.59 16.02 -9.78
N ILE A 27 2.50 14.71 -9.94
CA ILE A 27 2.13 13.80 -8.85
C ILE A 27 3.21 13.76 -7.78
N ILE A 28 4.48 13.80 -8.20
CA ILE A 28 5.61 13.76 -7.29
C ILE A 28 6.78 14.53 -7.89
N SER A 29 7.53 15.23 -7.04
CA SER A 29 8.73 15.91 -7.49
C SER A 29 9.90 14.93 -7.63
N LYS A 30 10.87 15.30 -8.47
CA LYS A 30 12.09 14.50 -8.66
C LYS A 30 12.84 14.30 -7.33
N ASP A 31 12.97 15.37 -6.54
CA ASP A 31 13.69 15.32 -5.25
C ASP A 31 13.01 14.36 -4.29
N THR A 32 11.69 14.43 -4.17
CA THR A 32 10.91 13.53 -3.30
C THR A 32 11.04 12.09 -3.77
N PHE A 33 10.93 11.85 -5.08
CA PHE A 33 11.02 10.50 -5.64
C PHE A 33 12.36 9.82 -5.29
N TYR A 34 13.46 10.54 -5.45
CA TYR A 34 14.78 9.96 -5.20
C TYR A 34 15.11 9.80 -3.71
N LYS A 35 14.35 10.41 -2.79
CA LYS A 35 14.45 10.11 -1.36
C LYS A 35 14.04 8.67 -1.04
N TYR A 36 13.26 8.03 -1.90
CA TYR A 36 12.80 6.65 -1.71
C TYR A 36 13.90 5.61 -1.95
N LYS A 37 15.13 6.02 -2.19
CA LYS A 37 16.28 5.11 -2.14
C LYS A 37 16.49 4.53 -0.76
N LYS A 38 16.13 5.31 0.28
CA LYS A 38 16.40 4.97 1.70
C LYS A 38 15.16 4.67 2.51
N ARG A 39 13.98 4.99 1.99
CA ARG A 39 12.71 4.79 2.71
C ARG A 39 11.59 4.51 1.72
N ASN A 40 10.51 3.92 2.22
CA ASN A 40 9.31 3.71 1.42
C ASN A 40 8.47 5.00 1.40
N PRO A 41 7.70 5.22 0.30
CA PRO A 41 6.73 6.31 0.28
C PRO A 41 5.60 6.06 1.27
N SER A 42 4.85 7.11 1.60
CA SER A 42 3.61 6.96 2.36
C SER A 42 2.60 6.18 1.53
N LEU A 43 1.59 5.60 2.20
CA LEU A 43 0.53 4.88 1.51
C LEU A 43 -0.20 5.79 0.52
N ASN A 44 -0.50 7.03 0.93
CA ASN A 44 -1.18 7.98 0.06
C ASN A 44 -0.38 8.24 -1.23
N THR A 45 0.93 8.45 -1.12
CA THR A 45 1.81 8.64 -2.28
C THR A 45 1.85 7.40 -3.15
N LEU A 46 1.95 6.21 -2.55
CA LEU A 46 1.92 4.95 -3.30
C LEU A 46 0.63 4.82 -4.10
N MET A 47 -0.52 5.11 -3.50
CA MET A 47 -1.81 5.04 -4.18
C MET A 47 -1.90 6.04 -5.34
N LYS A 48 -1.38 7.25 -5.16
CA LYS A 48 -1.35 8.25 -6.25
C LYS A 48 -0.51 7.77 -7.43
N ILE A 49 0.66 7.20 -7.16
CA ILE A 49 1.54 6.68 -8.20
C ILE A 49 0.91 5.48 -8.89
N ALA A 50 0.31 4.56 -8.12
CA ALA A 50 -0.38 3.40 -8.67
C ALA A 50 -1.54 3.83 -9.58
N ASN A 51 -2.32 4.83 -9.17
CA ASN A 51 -3.39 5.38 -10.00
C ASN A 51 -2.86 6.01 -11.30
N TYR A 52 -1.76 6.75 -11.20
CA TYR A 52 -1.13 7.35 -12.38
C TYR A 52 -0.67 6.28 -13.38
N LEU A 53 -0.01 5.25 -12.89
CA LEU A 53 0.51 4.16 -13.71
C LEU A 53 -0.58 3.17 -14.13
N LYS A 54 -1.77 3.24 -13.51
CA LYS A 54 -2.89 2.32 -13.73
C LYS A 54 -2.49 0.87 -13.48
N VAL A 55 -1.80 0.65 -12.37
CA VAL A 55 -1.37 -0.68 -11.92
C VAL A 55 -1.83 -0.92 -10.50
N SER A 56 -2.16 -2.17 -10.18
CA SER A 56 -2.48 -2.54 -8.80
C SER A 56 -1.19 -2.58 -7.97
N ILE A 57 -1.31 -2.33 -6.68
CA ILE A 57 -0.16 -2.39 -5.77
C ILE A 57 0.40 -3.82 -5.73
N ASP A 58 -0.48 -4.82 -5.71
CA ASP A 58 -0.04 -6.22 -5.74
C ASP A 58 0.76 -6.54 -7.01
N TYR A 59 0.35 -6.02 -8.16
CA TYR A 59 1.11 -6.20 -9.41
C TYR A 59 2.46 -5.47 -9.35
N MET A 60 2.48 -4.24 -8.83
CA MET A 60 3.73 -3.46 -8.72
C MET A 60 4.79 -4.22 -7.93
N TYR A 61 4.40 -4.87 -6.84
CA TYR A 61 5.33 -5.57 -5.94
C TYR A 61 5.44 -7.06 -6.27
N GLU A 62 4.97 -7.47 -7.45
CA GLU A 62 5.08 -8.85 -7.95
C GLU A 62 4.37 -9.88 -7.05
N LEU A 63 3.36 -9.43 -6.30
CA LEU A 63 2.53 -10.32 -5.50
C LEU A 63 1.40 -10.94 -6.31
N ASP A 64 1.11 -10.39 -7.48
CA ASP A 64 0.12 -10.87 -8.44
C ASP A 64 0.73 -10.75 -9.84
N ASP A 65 0.58 -11.80 -10.65
CA ASP A 65 1.06 -11.81 -12.02
C ASP A 65 0.16 -10.99 -12.96
N GLU A 66 -1.09 -10.76 -12.56
CA GLU A 66 -2.05 -10.00 -13.34
C GLU A 66 -2.25 -8.61 -12.76
N ASN A 67 -2.35 -7.62 -13.66
CA ASN A 67 -2.66 -6.25 -13.27
C ASN A 67 -4.19 -6.07 -13.20
N ASN A 68 -4.75 -6.26 -12.01
CA ASN A 68 -6.18 -6.09 -11.74
C ASN A 68 -6.47 -4.68 -11.23
N PHE A 69 -5.99 -3.68 -11.93
CA PHE A 69 -6.08 -2.29 -11.50
C PHE A 69 -7.53 -1.80 -11.42
N ILE A 70 -7.88 -1.23 -10.26
CA ILE A 70 -9.07 -0.42 -10.02
C ILE A 70 -8.58 0.79 -9.24
N PRO A 71 -8.97 2.03 -9.59
CA PRO A 71 -8.46 3.22 -8.91
C PRO A 71 -8.62 3.16 -7.40
N TYR A 72 -7.58 3.60 -6.70
CA TYR A 72 -7.59 3.65 -5.23
C TYR A 72 -8.19 4.96 -4.75
N SER A 73 -8.97 4.87 -3.68
CA SER A 73 -9.49 6.01 -2.96
C SER A 73 -9.11 5.86 -1.50
N TYR A 74 -8.25 6.74 -1.00
CA TYR A 74 -7.73 6.60 0.36
C TYR A 74 -8.69 7.19 1.38
N ASN A 75 -9.06 6.35 2.35
CA ASN A 75 -9.85 6.77 3.51
C ASN A 75 -9.37 5.95 4.72
N GLN A 76 -8.80 6.62 5.70
CA GLN A 76 -8.22 5.99 6.89
C GLN A 76 -9.23 5.15 7.67
N SER A 77 -10.48 5.63 7.78
CA SER A 77 -11.52 4.90 8.50
C SER A 77 -11.87 3.59 7.80
N ASP A 78 -11.78 3.56 6.47
CA ASP A 78 -12.05 2.35 5.70
C ASP A 78 -10.97 1.29 5.93
N PHE A 79 -9.71 1.69 6.06
CA PHE A 79 -8.65 0.74 6.41
C PHE A 79 -8.92 0.13 7.79
N TYR A 80 -9.25 0.95 8.78
CA TYR A 80 -9.59 0.47 10.11
C TYR A 80 -10.77 -0.51 10.06
N GLY A 81 -11.82 -0.16 9.32
CA GLY A 81 -13.00 -1.00 9.16
C GLY A 81 -12.66 -2.37 8.55
N LYS A 82 -11.87 -2.38 7.49
CA LYS A 82 -11.45 -3.62 6.85
C LYS A 82 -10.59 -4.49 7.76
N LEU A 83 -9.63 -3.88 8.46
CA LEU A 83 -8.78 -4.58 9.41
C LEU A 83 -9.61 -5.18 10.55
N SER A 84 -10.54 -4.41 11.11
CA SER A 84 -11.42 -4.88 12.19
C SER A 84 -12.28 -6.06 11.75
N ASN A 85 -12.78 -6.03 10.51
CA ASN A 85 -13.56 -7.14 9.96
C ASN A 85 -12.70 -8.40 9.80
N LEU A 86 -11.46 -8.27 9.36
CA LEU A 86 -10.55 -9.40 9.23
C LEU A 86 -10.24 -10.03 10.59
N ILE A 87 -9.94 -9.19 11.58
CA ILE A 87 -9.65 -9.65 12.95
C ILE A 87 -10.87 -10.38 13.52
N SER A 88 -12.04 -9.79 13.39
CA SER A 88 -13.30 -10.37 13.88
C SER A 88 -13.61 -11.69 13.19
N SER A 89 -13.47 -11.73 11.86
CA SER A 89 -13.74 -12.94 11.06
C SER A 89 -12.77 -14.07 11.38
N ALA A 90 -11.55 -13.75 11.79
CA ALA A 90 -10.56 -14.74 12.20
C ALA A 90 -10.81 -15.28 13.62
N GLY A 91 -11.75 -14.69 14.35
CA GLY A 91 -12.07 -15.13 15.72
C GLY A 91 -11.01 -14.79 16.75
N ILE A 92 -10.18 -13.80 16.49
CA ILE A 92 -9.13 -13.36 17.41
C ILE A 92 -9.44 -11.95 17.95
N SER A 93 -8.76 -11.56 19.03
CA SER A 93 -8.86 -10.22 19.57
C SER A 93 -7.86 -9.28 18.93
N ASN A 94 -8.08 -7.97 19.04
CA ASN A 94 -7.08 -6.98 18.64
C ASN A 94 -5.76 -7.21 19.37
N ARG A 95 -5.82 -7.60 20.62
CA ARG A 95 -4.63 -7.90 21.43
C ARG A 95 -3.84 -9.07 20.85
N GLN A 96 -4.52 -10.15 20.46
CA GLN A 96 -3.87 -11.32 19.88
C GLN A 96 -3.23 -10.96 18.52
N PHE A 97 -3.94 -10.19 17.70
CA PHE A 97 -3.41 -9.72 16.42
C PHE A 97 -2.11 -8.93 16.62
N CYS A 98 -2.12 -7.95 17.53
CA CYS A 98 -0.93 -7.14 17.81
C CYS A 98 0.22 -7.98 18.36
N LYS A 99 -0.08 -8.94 19.23
CA LYS A 99 0.92 -9.83 19.79
C LYS A 99 1.58 -10.69 18.71
N ASP A 100 0.78 -11.26 17.82
CA ASP A 100 1.27 -12.15 16.77
C ASP A 100 2.20 -11.42 15.80
N LEU A 101 1.93 -10.16 15.51
CA LEU A 101 2.72 -9.34 14.59
C LEU A 101 3.76 -8.47 15.29
N HIS A 102 3.87 -8.58 16.61
CA HIS A 102 4.80 -7.78 17.42
C HIS A 102 4.54 -6.27 17.30
N TYR A 103 3.26 -5.89 17.22
CA TYR A 103 2.86 -4.49 17.21
C TYR A 103 2.55 -4.01 18.63
N ALA A 104 2.57 -2.69 18.83
CA ALA A 104 2.16 -2.09 20.08
C ALA A 104 0.68 -2.37 20.37
N LYS A 105 0.30 -2.43 21.64
CA LYS A 105 -1.06 -2.75 22.07
C LYS A 105 -2.13 -1.82 21.47
N ASP A 106 -1.77 -0.56 21.20
CA ASP A 106 -2.67 0.45 20.67
C ASP A 106 -2.62 0.57 19.15
N ASN A 107 -1.96 -0.37 18.45
CA ASN A 107 -1.77 -0.32 17.02
C ASN A 107 -3.10 -0.16 16.26
N VAL A 108 -4.08 -1.02 16.53
CA VAL A 108 -5.38 -0.96 15.84
C VAL A 108 -6.11 0.34 16.16
N LEU A 109 -6.02 0.81 17.40
CA LEU A 109 -6.64 2.07 17.82
C LEU A 109 -6.03 3.27 17.06
N ARG A 110 -4.74 3.23 16.78
CA ARG A 110 -4.08 4.28 15.99
C ARG A 110 -4.71 4.42 14.61
N TYR A 111 -5.04 3.31 13.95
CA TYR A 111 -5.69 3.35 12.64
C TYR A 111 -7.09 3.93 12.74
N LYS A 112 -7.82 3.60 13.81
CA LYS A 112 -9.13 4.21 14.09
C LYS A 112 -9.01 5.73 14.22
N ASN A 113 -7.90 6.20 14.80
CA ASN A 113 -7.66 7.63 15.03
C ASN A 113 -6.99 8.32 13.83
N GLY A 114 -6.87 7.65 12.71
CA GLY A 114 -6.40 8.26 11.47
C GLY A 114 -4.91 8.11 11.18
N ILE A 115 -4.17 7.33 11.95
CA ILE A 115 -2.78 7.05 11.63
C ILE A 115 -2.72 6.12 10.42
N GLU A 116 -1.90 6.48 9.44
CA GLU A 116 -1.76 5.72 8.21
C GLU A 116 -0.79 4.54 8.42
N PRO A 117 -1.16 3.32 7.97
CA PRO A 117 -0.22 2.20 8.02
C PRO A 117 0.91 2.39 7.02
N SER A 118 2.11 1.91 7.35
CA SER A 118 3.21 1.89 6.40
C SER A 118 2.98 0.78 5.37
N ILE A 119 3.67 0.88 4.24
CA ILE A 119 3.63 -0.16 3.19
C ILE A 119 4.06 -1.50 3.76
N ARG A 120 5.12 -1.51 4.56
CA ARG A 120 5.61 -2.73 5.21
C ARG A 120 4.54 -3.36 6.08
N THR A 121 3.85 -2.55 6.88
CA THR A 121 2.77 -3.02 7.75
C THR A 121 1.63 -3.62 6.93
N LEU A 122 1.27 -3.00 5.80
CA LEU A 122 0.24 -3.54 4.91
C LEU A 122 0.61 -4.92 4.39
N PHE A 123 1.86 -5.12 3.98
CA PHE A 123 2.32 -6.43 3.51
C PHE A 123 2.31 -7.47 4.61
N GLU A 124 2.71 -7.09 5.83
CA GLU A 124 2.68 -7.97 6.99
C GLU A 124 1.25 -8.40 7.33
N ILE A 125 0.31 -7.46 7.33
CA ILE A 125 -1.10 -7.74 7.62
C ILE A 125 -1.72 -8.61 6.54
N ALA A 126 -1.47 -8.30 5.26
CA ALA A 126 -1.97 -9.10 4.15
C ALA A 126 -1.46 -10.54 4.23
N SER A 127 -0.19 -10.72 4.54
CA SER A 127 0.41 -12.05 4.71
C SER A 127 -0.21 -12.79 5.89
N TYR A 128 -0.42 -12.11 7.01
CA TYR A 128 -1.00 -12.70 8.22
C TYR A 128 -2.40 -13.25 7.96
N PHE A 129 -3.24 -12.52 7.24
CA PHE A 129 -4.60 -12.92 6.90
C PHE A 129 -4.71 -13.69 5.58
N ASN A 130 -3.59 -13.92 4.90
CA ASN A 130 -3.55 -14.61 3.61
C ASN A 130 -4.49 -13.97 2.58
N CYS A 131 -4.43 -12.64 2.48
CA CYS A 131 -5.19 -11.87 1.50
C CYS A 131 -4.26 -10.97 0.70
N SER A 132 -4.79 -10.31 -0.34
CA SER A 132 -4.01 -9.36 -1.12
C SER A 132 -3.91 -8.02 -0.40
N VAL A 133 -2.91 -7.22 -0.74
CA VAL A 133 -2.81 -5.84 -0.24
C VAL A 133 -4.02 -5.04 -0.72
N ASP A 134 -4.48 -5.29 -1.95
CA ASP A 134 -5.65 -4.62 -2.50
C ASP A 134 -6.92 -4.88 -1.69
N ASP A 135 -7.03 -6.06 -1.05
CA ASP A 135 -8.17 -6.38 -0.18
C ASP A 135 -8.21 -5.51 1.08
N LEU A 136 -7.08 -4.92 1.46
CA LEU A 136 -6.99 -4.02 2.62
C LEU A 136 -7.29 -2.58 2.28
N LEU A 137 -7.41 -2.24 1.00
CA LEU A 137 -7.54 -0.87 0.52
C LEU A 137 -8.89 -0.67 -0.15
N ILE A 138 -9.38 0.58 -0.12
CA ILE A 138 -10.60 0.95 -0.82
C ILE A 138 -10.27 1.29 -2.26
N ARG A 139 -11.02 0.69 -3.18
CA ARG A 139 -10.87 0.90 -4.62
C ARG A 139 -12.19 1.41 -5.16
N GLU A 140 -12.11 2.37 -6.04
CA GLU A 140 -13.28 2.86 -6.77
C GLU A 140 -13.78 1.77 -7.73
N LYS A 141 -15.09 1.62 -7.80
CA LYS A 141 -15.70 0.66 -8.71
C LYS A 141 -16.15 1.32 -10.01
#